data_41a20f66604813f8df2250facaf2fc74
#
_entry.id   41a20f66604813f8df2250facaf2fc74
#
_cell.length_a   1.000
_cell.length_b   1.000
_cell.length_c   1.000
_cell.angle_alpha   90.00
_cell.angle_beta   90.00
_cell.angle_gamma   90.00
#
_symmetry.space_group_name_H-M   'P 1'
#
loop_
_entity.id
_entity.type
_entity.pdbx_description
1 polymer ?
#
loop_
_entity_poly.entity_id
_entity_poly.type
_entity_poly.pdbx_seq_one_letter_code
_entity_poly.pdbx_strand_id
1 'polypeptide(L)'
;MDVLCHPREEYGRRRLVRFMVIGGTFRDVAVRPASTRDIDVVLIDRKEIDPEAMAAEGFTRVAGSPHAWRYTSEGRTVDVEIAAVASSSEPAGPFSAAFKHGETRLVEGLRVSVPRIEDYVVLKLLAAAANRRRRARDLADVQGALEAFPERAATSLSIAGVRARLRDVYAVQGQRLKTLVALFRQVPRPARG
;
A
#
# COMPACT_ATOMS: atom_id res chain seq x y z
N MET A 1 1.87 18.61 -4.30
CA MET A 1 2.42 17.32 -3.81
C MET A 1 3.59 17.49 -2.85
N ASP A 2 4.08 18.71 -2.70
CA ASP A 2 5.20 19.05 -1.82
C ASP A 2 4.89 18.98 -0.31
N VAL A 3 3.62 18.97 0.06
CA VAL A 3 3.17 19.09 1.46
C VAL A 3 3.58 17.90 2.34
N LEU A 4 3.72 16.70 1.79
CA LEU A 4 4.18 15.52 2.53
C LEU A 4 5.70 15.35 2.54
N CYS A 5 6.41 16.06 1.67
CA CYS A 5 7.86 15.88 1.45
C CYS A 5 8.72 17.11 1.79
N HIS A 6 8.13 18.30 1.98
CA HIS A 6 8.92 19.51 2.26
C HIS A 6 9.10 19.74 3.76
N PRO A 7 10.35 19.79 4.22
CA PRO A 7 10.65 20.33 5.54
C PRO A 7 10.62 21.87 5.48
N ARG A 8 9.63 22.51 6.08
CA ARG A 8 9.74 23.95 6.42
C ARG A 8 10.74 24.12 7.52
N GLU A 9 11.71 25.01 7.34
CA GLU A 9 12.87 25.20 8.21
C GLU A 9 12.61 25.85 9.59
N GLU A 10 11.36 26.09 9.98
CA GLU A 10 11.05 26.93 11.13
C GLU A 10 10.56 26.25 12.42
N TYR A 11 10.43 24.93 12.48
CA TYR A 11 10.07 24.26 13.73
C TYR A 11 11.12 23.25 14.17
N GLY A 12 11.77 23.55 15.28
CA GLY A 12 12.84 22.75 15.86
C GLY A 12 12.47 21.28 16.03
N ARG A 13 13.36 20.37 15.55
CA ARG A 13 13.28 18.91 15.58
C ARG A 13 12.09 18.32 14.83
N ARG A 14 12.09 18.46 13.53
CA ARG A 14 11.19 17.71 12.64
C ARG A 14 11.48 16.22 12.72
N ARG A 15 10.59 15.47 13.30
CA ARG A 15 10.57 14.02 13.07
C ARG A 15 10.08 13.79 11.64
N LEU A 16 10.98 13.34 10.77
CA LEU A 16 10.59 12.85 9.45
C LEU A 16 9.51 11.78 9.61
N VAL A 17 8.34 12.03 9.09
CA VAL A 17 7.25 11.03 9.09
C VAL A 17 7.59 10.01 8.02
N ARG A 18 7.79 8.76 8.42
CA ARG A 18 7.98 7.67 7.47
C ARG A 18 6.62 7.25 6.92
N PHE A 19 6.49 7.24 5.62
CA PHE A 19 5.29 6.82 4.93
C PHE A 19 5.61 5.88 3.76
N MET A 20 4.60 5.14 3.32
CA MET A 20 4.67 4.27 2.16
C MET A 20 3.45 4.50 1.28
N VAL A 21 3.68 4.69 -0.01
CA VAL A 21 2.62 4.76 -1.02
C VAL A 21 2.19 3.34 -1.37
N ILE A 22 0.89 3.08 -1.34
CA ILE A 22 0.31 1.75 -1.56
C ILE A 22 -0.85 1.82 -2.57
N GLY A 23 -1.65 0.78 -2.63
CA GLY A 23 -2.97 0.77 -3.29
C GLY A 23 -2.94 1.04 -4.78
N GLY A 24 -3.87 1.89 -5.21
CA GLY A 24 -4.03 2.30 -6.60
C GLY A 24 -2.84 3.09 -7.13
N THR A 25 -2.31 3.99 -6.32
CA THR A 25 -1.14 4.81 -6.67
C THR A 25 0.10 3.94 -6.93
N PHE A 26 0.37 2.94 -6.08
CA PHE A 26 1.47 2.00 -6.34
C PHE A 26 1.26 1.22 -7.64
N ARG A 27 0.04 0.74 -7.88
CA ARG A 27 -0.30 0.03 -9.12
C ARG A 27 0.01 0.88 -10.35
N ASP A 28 -0.39 2.15 -10.35
CA ASP A 28 -0.23 3.05 -11.49
C ASP A 28 1.24 3.36 -11.78
N VAL A 29 2.06 3.44 -10.73
CA VAL A 29 3.49 3.75 -10.83
C VAL A 29 4.33 2.52 -11.15
N ALA A 30 3.99 1.34 -10.62
CA ALA A 30 4.86 0.18 -10.61
C ALA A 30 4.36 -1.02 -11.42
N VAL A 31 3.05 -1.10 -11.67
CA VAL A 31 2.44 -2.28 -12.30
C VAL A 31 1.93 -1.95 -13.71
N ARG A 32 0.98 -1.04 -13.80
CA ARG A 32 0.40 -0.59 -15.07
C ARG A 32 -0.25 0.77 -14.88
N PRO A 33 -0.16 1.69 -15.84
CA PRO A 33 -0.93 2.92 -15.81
C PRO A 33 -2.42 2.60 -15.77
N ALA A 34 -3.08 3.07 -14.73
CA ALA A 34 -4.52 2.96 -14.58
C ALA A 34 -4.97 4.14 -13.73
N SER A 35 -5.88 4.94 -14.24
CA SER A 35 -6.35 6.13 -13.53
C SER A 35 -6.82 5.76 -12.12
N THR A 36 -6.10 6.23 -11.10
CA THR A 36 -6.57 6.23 -9.71
C THR A 36 -7.18 7.59 -9.38
N ARG A 37 -8.22 7.60 -8.54
CA ARG A 37 -8.89 8.84 -8.11
C ARG A 37 -8.37 9.31 -6.75
N ASP A 38 -7.67 8.45 -6.06
CA ASP A 38 -7.23 8.59 -4.69
C ASP A 38 -5.75 8.24 -4.56
N ILE A 39 -5.10 8.87 -3.61
CA ILE A 39 -3.73 8.54 -3.22
C ILE A 39 -3.79 7.74 -1.93
N ASP A 40 -3.32 6.50 -1.97
CA ASP A 40 -3.26 5.62 -0.79
C ASP A 40 -1.90 5.75 -0.10
N VAL A 41 -1.87 6.21 1.14
CA VAL A 41 -0.65 6.38 1.94
C VAL A 41 -0.79 5.68 3.29
N VAL A 42 0.29 5.05 3.74
CA VAL A 42 0.40 4.49 5.09
C VAL A 42 1.50 5.21 5.86
N LEU A 43 1.15 5.81 6.99
CA LEU A 43 2.11 6.38 7.93
C LEU A 43 2.64 5.29 8.85
N ILE A 44 3.95 5.08 8.84
CA ILE A 44 4.59 3.95 9.55
C ILE A 44 4.85 4.28 11.03
N ASP A 45 5.21 5.52 11.33
CA ASP A 45 5.64 5.94 12.67
C ASP A 45 4.53 6.55 13.53
N ARG A 46 3.30 6.62 13.01
CA ARG A 46 2.19 7.27 13.70
C ARG A 46 1.15 6.26 14.15
N LYS A 47 0.68 6.45 15.39
CA LYS A 47 -0.49 5.73 15.91
C LYS A 47 -1.78 6.38 15.43
N GLU A 48 -1.76 7.70 15.35
CA GLU A 48 -2.90 8.54 14.99
C GLU A 48 -2.46 9.66 14.07
N ILE A 49 -3.37 10.12 13.27
CA ILE A 49 -3.22 11.28 12.41
C ILE A 49 -3.77 12.47 13.20
N ASP A 50 -2.93 13.47 13.40
CA ASP A 50 -3.34 14.72 14.04
C ASP A 50 -4.21 15.54 13.07
N PRO A 51 -5.52 15.71 13.37
CA PRO A 51 -6.42 16.43 12.46
C PRO A 51 -6.10 17.92 12.35
N GLU A 52 -5.57 18.54 13.40
CA GLU A 52 -5.24 19.96 13.41
C GLU A 52 -4.02 20.22 12.54
N ALA A 53 -2.98 19.39 12.66
CA ALA A 53 -1.83 19.45 11.79
C ALA A 53 -2.20 19.21 10.32
N MET A 54 -3.10 18.28 10.04
CA MET A 54 -3.59 18.04 8.68
C MET A 54 -4.38 19.23 8.13
N ALA A 55 -5.25 19.83 8.96
CA ALA A 55 -6.02 21.02 8.55
C ALA A 55 -5.12 22.22 8.27
N ALA A 56 -4.06 22.42 9.06
CA ALA A 56 -3.07 23.48 8.83
C ALA A 56 -2.33 23.32 7.49
N GLU A 57 -2.22 22.09 6.99
CA GLU A 57 -1.60 21.78 5.69
C GLU A 57 -2.63 21.70 4.52
N GLY A 58 -3.87 22.12 4.74
CA GLY A 58 -4.91 22.18 3.70
C GLY A 58 -5.70 20.89 3.48
N PHE A 59 -5.60 19.92 4.39
CA PHE A 59 -6.40 18.70 4.32
C PHE A 59 -7.71 18.87 5.09
N THR A 60 -8.80 18.40 4.50
CA THR A 60 -10.11 18.32 5.14
C THR A 60 -10.50 16.85 5.30
N ARG A 61 -10.94 16.47 6.50
CA ARG A 61 -11.41 15.12 6.75
C ARG A 61 -12.73 14.85 6.06
N VAL A 62 -12.83 13.71 5.36
CA VAL A 62 -14.08 13.30 4.72
C VAL A 62 -15.02 12.69 5.77
N ALA A 63 -16.24 13.21 5.88
CA ALA A 63 -17.23 12.74 6.84
C ALA A 63 -17.53 11.24 6.64
N GLY A 64 -17.64 10.50 7.74
CA GLY A 64 -17.96 9.07 7.72
C GLY A 64 -16.80 8.14 7.42
N SER A 65 -15.59 8.66 7.13
CA SER A 65 -14.39 7.84 6.95
C SER A 65 -13.27 8.28 7.90
N PRO A 66 -12.72 7.39 8.72
CA PRO A 66 -11.61 7.73 9.60
C PRO A 66 -10.28 7.96 8.88
N HIS A 67 -10.15 7.49 7.63
CA HIS A 67 -8.90 7.49 6.88
C HIS A 67 -8.94 8.35 5.62
N ALA A 68 -10.12 8.84 5.21
CA ALA A 68 -10.24 9.62 3.99
C ALA A 68 -10.09 11.13 4.27
N TRP A 69 -9.22 11.74 3.50
CA TRP A 69 -8.92 13.16 3.53
C TRP A 69 -9.06 13.74 2.13
N ARG A 70 -9.32 15.02 2.08
CA ARG A 70 -9.39 15.79 0.86
C ARG A 70 -8.37 16.92 0.94
N TYR A 71 -7.47 16.95 -0.01
CA TYR A 71 -6.50 18.02 -0.16
C TYR A 71 -6.95 18.95 -1.29
N THR A 72 -6.97 20.24 -1.03
CA THR A 72 -7.33 21.25 -2.04
C THR A 72 -6.20 22.27 -2.14
N SER A 73 -5.65 22.43 -3.34
CA SER A 73 -4.64 23.44 -3.65
C SER A 73 -4.85 23.96 -5.06
N GLU A 74 -4.75 25.27 -5.23
CA GLU A 74 -4.87 25.96 -6.53
C GLU A 74 -6.12 25.56 -7.33
N GLY A 75 -7.26 25.37 -6.64
CA GLY A 75 -8.52 24.96 -7.26
C GLY A 75 -8.59 23.49 -7.70
N ARG A 76 -7.56 22.69 -7.42
CA ARG A 76 -7.55 21.25 -7.64
C ARG A 76 -7.80 20.50 -6.34
N THR A 77 -8.60 19.46 -6.42
CA THR A 77 -8.95 18.63 -5.28
C THR A 77 -8.50 17.19 -5.53
N VAL A 78 -7.81 16.61 -4.52
CA VAL A 78 -7.36 15.23 -4.54
C VAL A 78 -7.86 14.53 -3.29
N ASP A 79 -8.49 13.39 -3.44
CA ASP A 79 -8.84 12.52 -2.31
C ASP A 79 -7.61 11.67 -1.92
N VAL A 80 -7.33 11.59 -0.62
CA VAL A 80 -6.17 10.89 -0.07
C VAL A 80 -6.64 9.96 1.03
N GLU A 81 -6.39 8.67 0.89
CA GLU A 81 -6.59 7.70 1.98
C GLU A 81 -5.29 7.58 2.79
N ILE A 82 -5.33 8.02 4.04
CA ILE A 82 -4.19 7.97 4.95
C ILE A 82 -4.50 7.03 6.10
N ALA A 83 -3.82 5.89 6.16
CA ALA A 83 -3.85 4.98 7.29
C ALA A 83 -2.63 5.20 8.18
N ALA A 84 -2.81 5.17 9.49
CA ALA A 84 -1.72 5.13 10.46
C ALA A 84 -1.51 3.68 10.90
N VAL A 85 -0.27 3.20 10.80
CA VAL A 85 0.09 1.91 11.40
C VAL A 85 0.20 2.12 12.90
N ALA A 86 -0.75 1.59 13.65
CA ALA A 86 -0.66 1.58 15.09
C ALA A 86 0.66 0.90 15.49
N SER A 87 1.48 1.59 16.26
CA SER A 87 2.63 0.99 16.93
C SER A 87 2.10 0.14 18.09
N SER A 88 1.24 -0.81 17.80
CA SER A 88 0.74 -1.73 18.80
C SER A 88 1.74 -2.83 19.04
N SER A 89 1.70 -3.38 20.21
CA SER A 89 2.36 -4.57 20.72
C SER A 89 2.14 -5.86 19.91
N GLU A 90 1.40 -5.79 18.81
CA GLU A 90 1.28 -6.89 17.87
C GLU A 90 2.50 -6.96 16.95
N PRO A 91 2.95 -8.19 16.57
CA PRO A 91 3.99 -8.35 15.58
C PRO A 91 3.62 -7.50 14.36
N ALA A 92 4.57 -6.71 13.90
CA ALA A 92 4.43 -5.66 12.91
C ALA A 92 3.33 -5.97 11.89
N GLY A 93 2.28 -5.14 11.86
CA GLY A 93 1.17 -5.34 10.95
C GLY A 93 1.65 -5.45 9.49
N PRO A 94 0.80 -5.93 8.58
CA PRO A 94 1.20 -6.20 7.19
C PRO A 94 1.91 -5.02 6.51
N PHE A 95 1.50 -3.80 6.83
CA PHE A 95 2.13 -2.59 6.28
C PHE A 95 3.53 -2.34 6.82
N SER A 96 3.79 -2.64 8.10
CA SER A 96 5.12 -2.52 8.68
C SER A 96 6.08 -3.55 8.07
N ALA A 97 5.61 -4.77 7.82
CA ALA A 97 6.39 -5.79 7.12
C ALA A 97 6.70 -5.36 5.68
N ALA A 98 5.70 -4.87 4.94
CA ALA A 98 5.90 -4.36 3.59
C ALA A 98 6.88 -3.17 3.55
N PHE A 99 6.78 -2.23 4.49
CA PHE A 99 7.68 -1.09 4.58
C PHE A 99 9.13 -1.52 4.86
N LYS A 100 9.34 -2.45 5.78
CA LYS A 100 10.68 -2.96 6.13
C LYS A 100 11.41 -3.55 4.91
N HIS A 101 10.67 -4.18 4.01
CA HIS A 101 11.18 -4.80 2.79
C HIS A 101 10.99 -3.94 1.54
N GLY A 102 10.38 -2.76 1.69
CA GLY A 102 10.07 -1.83 0.61
C GLY A 102 11.29 -1.30 -0.12
N GLU A 103 11.03 -0.61 -1.18
CA GLU A 103 12.03 0.06 -1.99
C GLU A 103 11.69 1.55 -2.14
N THR A 104 12.69 2.36 -2.45
CA THR A 104 12.49 3.78 -2.77
C THR A 104 12.37 3.93 -4.27
N ARG A 105 11.32 4.62 -4.72
CA ARG A 105 11.14 5.00 -6.12
C ARG A 105 11.07 6.51 -6.29
N LEU A 106 11.50 6.96 -7.45
CA LEU A 106 11.33 8.34 -7.87
C LEU A 106 10.00 8.44 -8.65
N VAL A 107 9.07 9.24 -8.11
CA VAL A 107 7.77 9.50 -8.73
C VAL A 107 7.64 11.00 -8.92
N GLU A 108 7.63 11.47 -10.16
CA GLU A 108 7.58 12.91 -10.50
C GLU A 108 8.59 13.77 -9.72
N GLY A 109 9.83 13.27 -9.59
CA GLY A 109 10.89 13.96 -8.86
C GLY A 109 10.90 13.73 -7.35
N LEU A 110 9.88 13.10 -6.78
CA LEU A 110 9.79 12.81 -5.35
C LEU A 110 10.28 11.40 -5.03
N ARG A 111 11.10 11.28 -3.99
CA ARG A 111 11.50 9.97 -3.45
C ARG A 111 10.43 9.45 -2.52
N VAL A 112 9.75 8.38 -2.91
CA VAL A 112 8.69 7.75 -2.13
C VAL A 112 9.04 6.31 -1.78
N SER A 113 8.68 5.87 -0.60
CA SER A 113 8.74 4.45 -0.24
C SER A 113 7.53 3.73 -0.83
N VAL A 114 7.78 2.57 -1.43
CA VAL A 114 6.75 1.70 -2.01
C VAL A 114 7.00 0.25 -1.60
N PRO A 115 5.98 -0.61 -1.54
CA PRO A 115 6.18 -2.03 -1.33
C PRO A 115 6.92 -2.66 -2.52
N ARG A 116 7.64 -3.73 -2.29
CA ARG A 116 8.03 -4.61 -3.40
C ARG A 116 6.80 -5.23 -4.04
N ILE A 117 6.92 -5.67 -5.28
CA ILE A 117 5.78 -6.27 -5.98
C ILE A 117 5.25 -7.51 -5.27
N GLU A 118 6.11 -8.30 -4.63
CA GLU A 118 5.71 -9.45 -3.83
C GLU A 118 4.87 -9.03 -2.60
N ASP A 119 5.24 -7.91 -1.96
CA ASP A 119 4.50 -7.37 -0.82
C ASP A 119 3.17 -6.77 -1.25
N TYR A 120 3.15 -6.08 -2.38
CA TYR A 120 1.90 -5.59 -2.98
C TYR A 120 0.90 -6.74 -3.21
N VAL A 121 1.35 -7.84 -3.81
CA VAL A 121 0.52 -9.03 -4.02
C VAL A 121 0.00 -9.59 -2.69
N VAL A 122 0.85 -9.69 -1.67
CA VAL A 122 0.44 -10.15 -0.34
C VAL A 122 -0.59 -9.20 0.29
N LEU A 123 -0.37 -7.88 0.24
CA LEU A 123 -1.31 -6.89 0.78
C LEU A 123 -2.68 -6.98 0.07
N LYS A 124 -2.71 -7.17 -1.25
CA LYS A 124 -3.94 -7.36 -2.02
C LYS A 124 -4.65 -8.67 -1.66
N LEU A 125 -3.94 -9.76 -1.44
CA LEU A 125 -4.53 -11.02 -0.98
C LEU A 125 -5.13 -10.89 0.43
N LEU A 126 -4.46 -10.18 1.34
CA LEU A 126 -4.98 -9.90 2.68
C LEU A 126 -6.25 -9.05 2.60
N ALA A 127 -6.28 -8.01 1.77
CA ALA A 127 -7.46 -7.17 1.53
C ALA A 127 -8.62 -7.98 0.92
N ALA A 128 -8.36 -8.81 -0.09
CA ALA A 128 -9.34 -9.70 -0.72
C ALA A 128 -9.96 -10.71 0.26
N ALA A 129 -9.16 -11.20 1.21
CA ALA A 129 -9.65 -12.10 2.26
C ALA A 129 -10.53 -11.36 3.29
N ALA A 130 -10.16 -10.15 3.66
CA ALA A 130 -10.84 -9.34 4.66
C ALA A 130 -12.16 -8.75 4.13
N ASN A 131 -12.24 -8.36 2.85
CA ASN A 131 -13.39 -7.67 2.29
C ASN A 131 -13.95 -8.38 1.05
N ARG A 132 -15.06 -9.10 1.23
CA ARG A 132 -15.71 -9.84 0.13
C ARG A 132 -16.18 -8.94 -1.02
N ARG A 133 -16.62 -7.70 -0.74
CA ARG A 133 -17.12 -6.77 -1.76
C ARG A 133 -16.00 -6.26 -2.68
N ARG A 134 -14.78 -6.11 -2.16
CA ARG A 134 -13.60 -5.65 -2.91
C ARG A 134 -12.78 -6.81 -3.50
N ARG A 135 -13.09 -8.06 -3.15
CA ARG A 135 -12.28 -9.24 -3.51
C ARG A 135 -11.96 -9.32 -4.99
N ALA A 136 -12.95 -9.18 -5.86
CA ALA A 136 -12.75 -9.28 -7.31
C ALA A 136 -11.76 -8.22 -7.81
N ARG A 137 -11.88 -6.96 -7.33
CA ARG A 137 -10.96 -5.88 -7.66
C ARG A 137 -9.54 -6.17 -7.17
N ASP A 138 -9.40 -6.60 -5.92
CA ASP A 138 -8.09 -6.88 -5.35
C ASP A 138 -7.39 -8.07 -6.05
N LEU A 139 -8.14 -9.11 -6.46
CA LEU A 139 -7.60 -10.22 -7.24
C LEU A 139 -7.26 -9.80 -8.69
N ALA A 140 -8.01 -8.88 -9.30
CA ALA A 140 -7.64 -8.30 -10.59
C ALA A 140 -6.34 -7.48 -10.51
N ASP A 141 -6.10 -6.78 -9.41
CA ASP A 141 -4.83 -6.09 -9.16
C ASP A 141 -3.66 -7.09 -9.02
N VAL A 142 -3.89 -8.25 -8.38
CA VAL A 142 -2.91 -9.34 -8.32
C VAL A 142 -2.63 -9.91 -9.71
N GLN A 143 -3.66 -10.13 -10.53
CA GLN A 143 -3.50 -10.59 -11.90
C GLN A 143 -2.65 -9.60 -12.71
N GLY A 144 -2.96 -8.30 -12.65
CA GLY A 144 -2.17 -7.28 -13.32
C GLY A 144 -0.70 -7.29 -12.90
N ALA A 145 -0.41 -7.56 -11.62
CA ALA A 145 0.97 -7.70 -11.14
C ALA A 145 1.66 -8.93 -11.76
N LEU A 146 0.98 -10.06 -11.89
CA LEU A 146 1.55 -11.26 -12.53
C LEU A 146 1.82 -11.04 -14.02
N GLU A 147 0.94 -10.31 -14.71
CA GLU A 147 1.08 -9.99 -16.13
C GLU A 147 2.22 -8.99 -16.37
N ALA A 148 2.37 -7.98 -15.51
CA ALA A 148 3.44 -6.98 -15.62
C ALA A 148 4.83 -7.53 -15.28
N PHE A 149 4.91 -8.60 -14.48
CA PHE A 149 6.17 -9.20 -14.02
C PHE A 149 6.21 -10.71 -14.26
N PRO A 150 6.21 -11.17 -15.53
CA PRO A 150 6.11 -12.60 -15.87
C PRO A 150 7.28 -13.43 -15.31
N GLU A 151 8.49 -12.90 -15.27
CA GLU A 151 9.65 -13.57 -14.67
C GLU A 151 9.46 -13.80 -13.16
N ARG A 152 8.88 -12.81 -12.47
CA ARG A 152 8.54 -12.93 -11.06
C ARG A 152 7.37 -13.87 -10.85
N ALA A 153 6.40 -13.91 -11.75
CA ALA A 153 5.29 -14.86 -11.73
C ALA A 153 5.77 -16.33 -11.76
N ALA A 154 6.88 -16.60 -12.41
CA ALA A 154 7.51 -17.91 -12.46
C ALA A 154 8.35 -18.24 -11.20
N THR A 155 8.77 -17.25 -10.45
CA THR A 155 9.69 -17.38 -9.30
C THR A 155 9.05 -16.89 -7.99
N SER A 156 9.35 -15.67 -7.55
CA SER A 156 8.91 -15.11 -6.27
C SER A 156 7.40 -14.91 -6.16
N LEU A 157 6.70 -14.73 -7.28
CA LEU A 157 5.23 -14.68 -7.37
C LEU A 157 4.62 -16.02 -7.81
N SER A 158 5.37 -17.11 -7.82
CA SER A 158 4.80 -18.46 -7.92
C SER A 158 3.97 -18.80 -6.68
N ILE A 159 3.15 -19.85 -6.75
CA ILE A 159 2.38 -20.32 -5.58
C ILE A 159 3.31 -20.63 -4.40
N ALA A 160 4.47 -21.25 -4.68
CA ALA A 160 5.47 -21.57 -3.65
C ALA A 160 6.09 -20.28 -3.08
N GLY A 161 6.47 -19.33 -3.93
CA GLY A 161 7.07 -18.06 -3.52
C GLY A 161 6.12 -17.22 -2.67
N VAL A 162 4.87 -17.03 -3.10
CA VAL A 162 3.87 -16.28 -2.32
C VAL A 162 3.55 -16.98 -1.00
N ARG A 163 3.46 -18.33 -0.99
CA ARG A 163 3.27 -19.08 0.24
C ARG A 163 4.43 -18.89 1.22
N ALA A 164 5.67 -18.95 0.73
CA ALA A 164 6.85 -18.71 1.56
C ALA A 164 6.84 -17.30 2.12
N ARG A 165 6.57 -16.28 1.29
CA ARG A 165 6.52 -14.89 1.75
C ARG A 165 5.43 -14.64 2.79
N LEU A 166 4.22 -15.19 2.59
CA LEU A 166 3.13 -15.12 3.59
C LEU A 166 3.57 -15.68 4.94
N ARG A 167 4.29 -16.82 4.94
CA ARG A 167 4.75 -17.47 6.16
C ARG A 167 5.93 -16.74 6.81
N ASP A 168 6.96 -16.43 6.02
CA ASP A 168 8.27 -16.06 6.54
C ASP A 168 8.39 -14.54 6.81
N VAL A 169 7.68 -13.73 6.02
CA VAL A 169 7.68 -12.27 6.16
C VAL A 169 6.46 -11.76 6.94
N TYR A 170 5.28 -12.36 6.68
CA TYR A 170 4.02 -11.90 7.26
C TYR A 170 3.52 -12.77 8.42
N ALA A 171 4.27 -13.79 8.82
CA ALA A 171 3.95 -14.70 9.90
C ALA A 171 2.54 -15.35 9.79
N VAL A 172 2.02 -15.49 8.58
CA VAL A 172 0.70 -16.08 8.33
C VAL A 172 0.80 -17.60 8.40
N GLN A 173 -0.03 -18.22 9.23
CA GLN A 173 0.00 -19.66 9.49
C GLN A 173 -1.40 -20.30 9.44
N GLY A 174 -1.43 -21.62 9.56
CA GLY A 174 -2.66 -22.40 9.75
C GLY A 174 -3.70 -22.21 8.64
N GLN A 175 -4.95 -22.09 9.04
CA GLN A 175 -6.09 -21.95 8.11
C GLN A 175 -6.03 -20.64 7.31
N ARG A 176 -5.53 -19.55 7.91
CA ARG A 176 -5.38 -18.26 7.20
C ARG A 176 -4.42 -18.40 6.02
N LEU A 177 -3.29 -19.06 6.19
CA LEU A 177 -2.34 -19.33 5.11
C LEU A 177 -3.00 -20.15 3.97
N LYS A 178 -3.73 -21.21 4.32
CA LYS A 178 -4.46 -22.03 3.34
C LYS A 178 -5.46 -21.19 2.54
N THR A 179 -6.24 -20.35 3.20
CA THR A 179 -7.21 -19.45 2.57
C THR A 179 -6.56 -18.48 1.59
N LEU A 180 -5.47 -17.81 1.98
CA LEU A 180 -4.78 -16.84 1.12
C LEU A 180 -4.13 -17.51 -0.10
N VAL A 181 -3.51 -18.68 0.09
CA VAL A 181 -2.98 -19.47 -1.03
C VAL A 181 -4.09 -19.95 -1.96
N ALA A 182 -5.25 -20.33 -1.43
CA ALA A 182 -6.41 -20.73 -2.25
C ALA A 182 -6.95 -19.54 -3.07
N LEU A 183 -7.03 -18.33 -2.50
CA LEU A 183 -7.37 -17.11 -3.23
C LEU A 183 -6.36 -16.82 -4.35
N PHE A 184 -5.08 -16.94 -4.06
CA PHE A 184 -4.03 -16.71 -5.04
C PHE A 184 -4.08 -17.72 -6.21
N ARG A 185 -4.48 -18.97 -5.96
CA ARG A 185 -4.68 -20.00 -7.01
C ARG A 185 -5.83 -19.67 -7.96
N GLN A 186 -6.79 -18.85 -7.54
CA GLN A 186 -7.92 -18.44 -8.39
C GLN A 186 -7.52 -17.35 -9.39
N VAL A 187 -6.37 -16.69 -9.19
CA VAL A 187 -5.88 -15.64 -10.10
C VAL A 187 -5.34 -16.29 -11.38
N PRO A 188 -5.86 -15.88 -12.55
CA PRO A 188 -5.34 -16.33 -13.82
C PRO A 188 -3.84 -16.09 -13.95
N ARG A 189 -3.14 -17.03 -14.57
CA ARG A 189 -1.71 -16.92 -14.82
C ARG A 189 -1.46 -16.46 -16.25
N PRO A 190 -0.46 -15.59 -16.48
CA PRO A 190 -0.05 -15.30 -17.85
C PRO A 190 0.33 -16.59 -18.57
N ALA A 191 -0.05 -16.69 -19.84
CA ALA A 191 0.40 -17.79 -20.68
C ALA A 191 1.94 -17.81 -20.68
N ARG A 192 2.51 -19.02 -20.58
CA ARG A 192 3.96 -19.15 -20.77
C ARG A 192 4.22 -18.93 -22.26
N GLY A 193 4.87 -17.82 -22.59
CA GLY A 193 5.42 -17.61 -23.91
C GLY A 193 6.58 -18.54 -24.18
#